data_49462d8f8d194ede3822e4bc2b1575a1
#
_entry.id   49462d8f8d194ede3822e4bc2b1575a1
#
_cell.length_a   1.000
_cell.length_b   1.000
_cell.length_c   1.000
_cell.angle_alpha   90.00
_cell.angle_beta   90.00
_cell.angle_gamma   90.00
#
_symmetry.space_group_name_H-M   'P 1'
#
loop_
_entity.id
_entity.type
_entity.pdbx_description
1 polymer ?
#
loop_
_entity_poly.entity_id
_entity_poly.type
_entity_poly.pdbx_seq_one_letter_code
_entity_poly.pdbx_strand_id
1 'polypeptide(L)'
;MSVRVCFVCLGNICRSPTAEGVFRHLVREAGLEHAFVIDSAGTAAHHVGEAPDPRSTAAAKRRGIVLEGAARKFVAADFERFDYVIALDGRNFDDLRAL
;
A
#
# COMPACT_ATOMS: atom_id res chain seq x y z
N MET A 1 -17.16 -9.35 8.71
CA MET A 1 -16.94 -8.30 7.69
C MET A 1 -15.56 -7.71 7.86
N SER A 2 -14.87 -7.47 6.76
CA SER A 2 -13.53 -6.86 6.77
C SER A 2 -13.58 -5.45 6.23
N VAL A 3 -12.74 -4.58 6.79
CA VAL A 3 -12.47 -3.26 6.22
C VAL A 3 -11.32 -3.41 5.23
N ARG A 4 -11.49 -2.94 4.01
CA ARG A 4 -10.52 -3.10 2.92
C ARG A 4 -9.84 -1.76 2.64
N VAL A 5 -8.53 -1.72 2.78
CA VAL A 5 -7.74 -0.48 2.68
C VAL A 5 -6.62 -0.65 1.66
N CYS A 6 -6.48 0.31 0.77
CA CYS A 6 -5.39 0.35 -0.20
C CYS A 6 -4.62 1.68 -0.09
N PHE A 7 -3.32 1.59 0.12
CA PHE A 7 -2.43 2.75 0.14
C PHE A 7 -1.86 2.97 -1.25
N VAL A 8 -1.85 4.21 -1.72
CA VAL A 8 -1.45 4.54 -3.09
C VAL A 8 -0.38 5.61 -3.11
N CYS A 9 0.73 5.33 -3.79
CA CYS A 9 1.75 6.33 -4.12
C CYS A 9 2.03 6.28 -5.63
N LEU A 10 3.12 6.89 -6.09
CA LEU A 10 3.41 6.93 -7.52
C LEU A 10 3.84 5.56 -8.05
N GLY A 11 4.93 5.00 -7.52
CA GLY A 11 5.57 3.79 -8.09
C GLY A 11 5.25 2.49 -7.38
N ASN A 12 4.64 2.54 -6.22
CA ASN A 12 4.33 1.38 -5.38
C ASN A 12 5.57 0.54 -5.00
N ILE A 13 6.69 1.20 -4.78
CA ILE A 13 7.90 0.51 -4.29
C ILE A 13 8.43 1.09 -2.98
N CYS A 14 8.07 2.31 -2.62
CA CYS A 14 8.64 3.01 -1.46
C CYS A 14 7.58 3.34 -0.43
N ARG A 15 6.82 4.42 -0.63
CA ARG A 15 5.89 4.94 0.37
C ARG A 15 4.69 4.02 0.62
N SER A 16 4.01 3.58 -0.41
CA SER A 16 2.81 2.77 -0.22
C SER A 16 3.09 1.37 0.31
N PRO A 17 4.13 0.64 -0.13
CA PRO A 17 4.47 -0.63 0.53
C PRO A 17 4.86 -0.45 1.99
N THR A 18 5.52 0.67 2.32
CA THR A 18 5.89 0.96 3.71
C THR A 18 4.64 1.22 4.55
N ALA A 19 3.71 2.05 4.04
CA ALA A 19 2.45 2.31 4.73
C ALA A 19 1.65 1.02 4.93
N GLU A 20 1.58 0.18 3.92
CA GLU A 20 0.92 -1.13 3.98
C GLU A 20 1.54 -1.99 5.09
N GLY A 21 2.87 -2.11 5.10
CA GLY A 21 3.59 -2.92 6.09
C GLY A 21 3.41 -2.41 7.50
N VAL A 22 3.49 -1.09 7.71
CA VAL A 22 3.29 -0.48 9.02
C VAL A 22 1.86 -0.70 9.51
N PHE A 23 0.88 -0.48 8.66
CA PHE A 23 -0.52 -0.66 9.05
C PHE A 23 -0.83 -2.12 9.38
N ARG A 24 -0.32 -3.04 8.57
CA ARG A 24 -0.47 -4.48 8.83
C ARG A 24 0.15 -4.86 10.17
N HIS A 25 1.31 -4.32 10.48
CA HIS A 25 1.97 -4.54 11.77
C HIS A 25 1.11 -4.03 12.92
N LEU A 26 0.57 -2.81 12.81
CA LEU A 26 -0.25 -2.20 13.85
C LEU A 26 -1.55 -2.98 14.10
N VAL A 27 -2.23 -3.41 13.04
CA VAL A 27 -3.47 -4.17 13.21
C VAL A 27 -3.21 -5.56 13.80
N ARG A 28 -2.07 -6.16 13.47
CA ARG A 28 -1.65 -7.43 14.05
C ARG A 28 -1.35 -7.30 15.54
N GLU A 29 -0.62 -6.25 15.93
CA GLU A 29 -0.34 -5.95 17.34
C GLU A 29 -1.63 -5.71 18.13
N ALA A 30 -2.65 -5.15 17.50
CA ALA A 30 -3.94 -4.91 18.14
C ALA A 30 -4.86 -6.14 18.13
N GLY A 31 -4.42 -7.26 17.54
CA GLY A 31 -5.23 -8.47 17.42
C GLY A 31 -6.36 -8.34 16.41
N LEU A 32 -6.26 -7.41 15.46
CA LEU A 32 -7.32 -7.08 14.50
C LEU A 32 -7.00 -7.49 13.06
N GLU A 33 -5.96 -8.28 12.83
CA GLU A 33 -5.52 -8.61 11.46
C GLU A 33 -6.61 -9.26 10.60
N HIS A 34 -7.49 -10.03 11.21
CA HIS A 34 -8.61 -10.67 10.51
C HIS A 34 -9.75 -9.71 10.15
N ALA A 35 -9.74 -8.51 10.73
CA ALA A 35 -10.76 -7.48 10.47
C ALA A 35 -10.40 -6.58 9.28
N PHE A 36 -9.20 -6.72 8.71
CA PHE A 36 -8.70 -5.86 7.65
C PHE A 36 -8.17 -6.66 6.46
N VAL A 37 -8.44 -6.13 5.26
CA VAL A 37 -7.74 -6.51 4.03
C VAL A 37 -6.90 -5.29 3.64
N ILE A 38 -5.59 -5.46 3.56
CA ILE A 38 -4.65 -4.36 3.39
C ILE A 38 -3.82 -4.60 2.12
N ASP A 39 -3.72 -3.58 1.28
CA ASP A 39 -2.97 -3.66 0.04
C ASP A 39 -2.35 -2.30 -0.28
N SER A 40 -1.54 -2.25 -1.32
CA SER A 40 -0.99 -1.02 -1.85
C SER A 40 -0.89 -1.10 -3.37
N ALA A 41 -0.82 0.06 -4.02
CA ALA A 41 -0.72 0.16 -5.47
C ALA A 41 -0.07 1.49 -5.85
N GLY A 42 0.28 1.63 -7.12
CA GLY A 42 0.84 2.85 -7.66
C GLY A 42 -0.06 3.49 -8.70
N THR A 43 0.04 4.81 -8.85
CA THR A 43 -0.66 5.52 -9.94
C THR A 43 0.05 5.33 -11.28
N ALA A 44 1.33 4.98 -11.25
CA ALA A 44 2.13 4.71 -12.46
C ALA A 44 2.58 3.24 -12.50
N ALA A 45 2.98 2.79 -13.68
CA ALA A 45 3.37 1.39 -13.92
C ALA A 45 4.89 1.20 -14.01
N HIS A 46 5.68 2.19 -13.61
CA HIS A 46 7.14 2.19 -13.81
C HIS A 46 7.85 1.00 -13.16
N HIS A 47 7.32 0.50 -12.06
CA HIS A 47 7.98 -0.54 -11.25
C HIS A 47 7.14 -1.80 -11.08
N VAL A 48 6.11 -1.98 -11.92
CA VAL A 48 5.22 -3.15 -11.81
C VAL A 48 6.04 -4.44 -11.80
N GLY A 49 5.76 -5.29 -10.82
CA GLY A 49 6.44 -6.57 -10.62
C GLY A 49 7.68 -6.49 -9.74
N GLU A 50 8.17 -5.29 -9.41
CA GLU A 50 9.36 -5.14 -8.57
C GLU A 50 9.01 -5.28 -7.08
N ALA A 51 9.96 -5.80 -6.32
CA ALA A 51 9.86 -5.85 -4.86
C ALA A 51 9.94 -4.44 -4.27
N PRO A 52 9.52 -4.24 -3.01
CA PRO A 52 9.70 -2.96 -2.33
C PRO A 52 11.16 -2.48 -2.35
N ASP A 53 11.33 -1.16 -2.37
CA ASP A 53 12.65 -0.52 -2.40
C ASP A 53 13.57 -1.10 -1.31
N PRO A 54 14.82 -1.47 -1.66
CA PRO A 54 15.72 -2.12 -0.68
C PRO A 54 16.01 -1.28 0.56
N ARG A 55 16.09 0.04 0.43
CA ARG A 55 16.34 0.92 1.58
C ARG A 55 15.13 0.99 2.49
N SER A 56 13.94 1.07 1.90
CA SER A 56 12.69 1.05 2.66
C SER A 56 12.52 -0.29 3.38
N THR A 57 12.82 -1.38 2.70
CA THR A 57 12.76 -2.74 3.25
C THR A 57 13.70 -2.88 4.45
N ALA A 58 14.94 -2.41 4.31
CA ALA A 58 15.94 -2.47 5.39
C ALA A 58 15.52 -1.61 6.59
N ALA A 59 15.02 -0.40 6.33
CA ALA A 59 14.57 0.50 7.40
C ALA A 59 13.39 -0.09 8.19
N ALA A 60 12.44 -0.68 7.49
CA ALA A 60 11.28 -1.33 8.10
C ALA A 60 11.73 -2.55 8.94
N LYS A 61 12.64 -3.35 8.40
CA LYS A 61 13.15 -4.55 9.09
C LYS A 61 13.82 -4.19 10.42
N ARG A 62 14.54 -3.07 10.48
CA ARG A 62 15.15 -2.61 11.73
C ARG A 62 14.11 -2.32 12.81
N ARG A 63 12.86 -2.09 12.43
CA ARG A 63 11.74 -1.85 13.35
C ARG A 63 10.84 -3.08 13.51
N GLY A 64 11.29 -4.24 13.05
CA GLY A 64 10.52 -5.47 13.13
C GLY A 64 9.36 -5.57 12.14
N ILE A 65 9.39 -4.76 11.08
CA ILE A 65 8.33 -4.74 10.05
C ILE A 65 8.88 -5.32 8.75
N VAL A 66 8.16 -6.30 8.20
CA VAL A 66 8.53 -6.94 6.93
C VAL A 66 7.67 -6.36 5.81
N LEU A 67 8.33 -5.80 4.78
CA LEU A 67 7.66 -5.36 3.56
C LEU A 67 7.62 -6.51 2.57
N GLU A 68 6.46 -6.76 1.97
CA GLU A 68 6.22 -7.89 1.10
C GLU A 68 5.54 -7.45 -0.20
N GLY A 69 5.44 -8.39 -1.14
CA GLY A 69 4.69 -8.22 -2.36
C GLY A 69 5.49 -7.63 -3.49
N ALA A 70 4.78 -7.26 -4.54
CA ALA A 70 5.35 -6.67 -5.74
C ALA A 70 4.51 -5.49 -6.18
N ALA A 71 5.15 -4.49 -6.78
CA ALA A 71 4.48 -3.30 -7.25
C ALA A 71 3.41 -3.64 -8.28
N ARG A 72 2.25 -2.97 -8.19
CA ARG A 72 1.17 -3.07 -9.16
C ARG A 72 0.58 -1.69 -9.42
N LYS A 73 -0.09 -1.53 -10.55
CA LYS A 73 -0.78 -0.29 -10.86
C LYS A 73 -2.20 -0.32 -10.33
N PHE A 74 -2.64 0.80 -9.73
CA PHE A 74 -4.03 1.00 -9.33
C PHE A 74 -4.89 1.20 -10.58
N VAL A 75 -5.99 0.47 -10.66
CA VAL A 75 -6.94 0.56 -11.78
C VAL A 75 -8.32 0.96 -11.27
N ALA A 76 -9.18 1.47 -12.17
CA ALA A 76 -10.50 1.97 -11.79
C ALA A 76 -11.33 0.95 -11.02
N ALA A 77 -11.22 -0.34 -11.35
CA ALA A 77 -11.94 -1.40 -10.65
C ALA A 77 -11.54 -1.52 -9.18
N ASP A 78 -10.37 -1.03 -8.79
CA ASP A 78 -9.93 -1.07 -7.40
C ASP A 78 -10.79 -0.20 -6.49
N PHE A 79 -11.43 0.85 -7.01
CA PHE A 79 -12.35 1.67 -6.22
C PHE A 79 -13.53 0.86 -5.66
N GLU A 80 -13.91 -0.21 -6.34
CA GLU A 80 -14.99 -1.09 -5.87
C GLU A 80 -14.50 -2.17 -4.90
N ARG A 81 -13.19 -2.43 -4.91
CA ARG A 81 -12.58 -3.47 -4.08
C ARG A 81 -12.21 -3.00 -2.69
N PHE A 82 -12.04 -1.69 -2.52
CA PHE A 82 -11.56 -1.13 -1.26
C PHE A 82 -12.55 -0.14 -0.69
N ASP A 83 -12.69 -0.20 0.64
CA ASP A 83 -13.54 0.74 1.37
C ASP A 83 -12.82 2.08 1.55
N TYR A 84 -11.49 2.03 1.65
CA TYR A 84 -10.63 3.22 1.78
C TYR A 84 -9.48 3.12 0.79
N VAL A 85 -9.33 4.14 -0.04
CA VAL A 85 -8.19 4.31 -0.93
C VAL A 85 -7.45 5.55 -0.44
N ILE A 86 -6.24 5.35 0.10
CA ILE A 86 -5.49 6.39 0.78
C ILE A 86 -4.35 6.85 -0.10
N ALA A 87 -4.48 8.07 -0.62
CA ALA A 87 -3.41 8.73 -1.37
C ALA A 87 -2.37 9.29 -0.40
N LEU A 88 -1.09 9.04 -0.66
CA LEU A 88 -0.02 9.45 0.24
C LEU A 88 0.42 10.90 0.05
N ASP A 89 0.02 11.53 -1.05
CA ASP A 89 0.21 12.98 -1.24
C ASP A 89 -0.87 13.54 -2.16
N GLY A 90 -0.87 14.86 -2.33
CA GLY A 90 -1.89 15.56 -3.13
C GLY A 90 -1.87 15.16 -4.61
N ARG A 91 -0.68 14.89 -5.16
CA ARG A 91 -0.55 14.47 -6.56
C ARG A 91 -1.13 13.06 -6.77
N ASN A 92 -0.87 12.16 -5.84
CA ASN A 92 -1.48 10.82 -5.90
C ASN A 92 -3.00 10.91 -5.84
N PHE A 93 -3.52 11.80 -5.00
CA PHE A 93 -4.95 12.04 -4.89
C PHE A 93 -5.53 12.55 -6.22
N ASP A 94 -4.87 13.52 -6.86
CA ASP A 94 -5.32 14.05 -8.14
C ASP A 94 -5.28 12.99 -9.24
N ASP A 95 -4.22 12.18 -9.28
CA ASP A 95 -4.09 11.09 -10.25
C ASP A 95 -5.20 10.05 -10.09
N LEU A 96 -5.55 9.72 -8.85
CA LEU A 96 -6.65 8.80 -8.56
C LEU A 96 -8.00 9.37 -9.00
N ARG A 97 -8.23 10.65 -8.78
CA ARG A 97 -9.46 11.30 -9.21
C ARG A 97 -9.63 11.30 -10.73
N ALA A 98 -8.55 11.25 -11.47
CA ALA A 98 -8.56 11.23 -12.94
C ALA A 98 -8.88 9.86 -13.53
N LEU A 99 -8.93 8.81 -12.71
CA LEU A 99 -9.25 7.47 -13.20
C LEU A 99 -10.73 7.25 -13.48
#